data_527d138148865c0fe9a61a3ac7d105da
#
_entry.id   527d138148865c0fe9a61a3ac7d105da
#
_cell.length_a   1.000
_cell.length_b   1.000
_cell.length_c   1.000
_cell.angle_alpha   90.00
_cell.angle_beta   90.00
_cell.angle_gamma   90.00
#
_symmetry.space_group_name_H-M   'P 1'
#
loop_
_entity.id
_entity.type
_entity.pdbx_description
1 polymer ?
#
loop_
_entity_poly.entity_id
_entity_poly.type
_entity_poly.pdbx_seq_one_letter_code
_entity_poly.pdbx_strand_id
1 'polypeptide(L)'
;KAGAEFRFGVRMEEAQAEKVIVATGPRTPSAVARGIVFETSHPDGFYAFLGDHLAPQGYAYLLVHEGRATLATCLFEKFGRVQKHFERTLGTVLDAVGFDIHAPQSFGGYVDFGLRRPWTRNDRFYYVGERAGLQDALWGFGLRYALRSGMLAARAIAMGEDYGALVEEHLVGRLKASLSNRVLFNRLGNHGYGWALQRLSSADVVSLLHRHHQPSAAKNVLYDIGRRLHPTRRERACGRESCSCLWCDCGAADDHASSCGDVRTAGESLS
;
A
#
# COMPACT_ATOMS: atom_id res chain seq x y z
N LYS A 1 29.67 1.56 -8.93
CA LYS A 1 29.15 2.28 -10.13
C LYS A 1 28.81 1.22 -11.17
N ALA A 2 27.51 0.90 -11.32
CA ALA A 2 27.06 -0.21 -12.18
C ALA A 2 26.76 0.24 -13.64
N GLY A 3 27.18 1.45 -14.05
CA GLY A 3 26.96 1.95 -15.41
C GLY A 3 25.51 2.32 -15.75
N ALA A 4 24.63 2.47 -14.72
CA ALA A 4 23.26 2.90 -14.95
C ALA A 4 23.20 4.39 -15.33
N GLU A 5 22.44 4.70 -16.39
CA GLU A 5 22.13 6.08 -16.81
C GLU A 5 20.78 6.50 -16.22
N PHE A 6 20.72 7.70 -15.64
CA PHE A 6 19.51 8.28 -15.10
C PHE A 6 19.02 9.43 -15.97
N ARG A 7 17.75 9.40 -16.37
CA ARG A 7 17.09 10.46 -17.14
C ARG A 7 15.92 11.02 -16.33
N PHE A 8 16.12 12.21 -15.78
CA PHE A 8 15.09 12.90 -14.98
C PHE A 8 14.24 13.81 -15.88
N GLY A 9 12.99 14.05 -15.46
CA GLY A 9 12.07 14.93 -16.17
C GLY A 9 11.58 14.40 -17.53
N VAL A 10 11.82 13.14 -17.83
CA VAL A 10 11.40 12.49 -19.08
C VAL A 10 10.19 11.62 -18.83
N ARG A 11 9.09 11.92 -19.53
CA ARG A 11 7.93 11.01 -19.62
C ARG A 11 8.16 10.06 -20.79
N MET A 12 8.26 8.76 -20.49
CA MET A 12 8.34 7.74 -21.54
C MET A 12 6.94 7.26 -21.92
N GLU A 13 6.52 7.55 -23.13
CA GLU A 13 5.27 7.03 -23.71
C GLU A 13 5.49 5.66 -24.34
N GLU A 14 6.64 5.46 -25.01
CA GLU A 14 7.04 4.17 -25.55
C GLU A 14 8.49 3.85 -25.15
N ALA A 15 8.69 2.68 -24.55
CA ALA A 15 10.04 2.20 -24.27
C ALA A 15 10.58 1.46 -25.50
N GLN A 16 11.70 1.89 -26.04
CA GLN A 16 12.35 1.28 -27.20
C GLN A 16 13.27 0.10 -26.84
N ALA A 17 13.54 -0.14 -25.56
CA ALA A 17 14.39 -1.23 -25.08
C ALA A 17 13.78 -2.60 -25.33
N GLU A 18 14.59 -3.61 -25.56
CA GLU A 18 14.19 -5.01 -25.73
C GLU A 18 13.47 -5.55 -24.48
N LYS A 19 13.98 -5.24 -23.30
CA LYS A 19 13.40 -5.60 -22.00
C LYS A 19 13.15 -4.33 -21.19
N VAL A 20 11.96 -4.25 -20.56
CA VAL A 20 11.51 -3.07 -19.83
C VAL A 20 10.98 -3.48 -18.46
N ILE A 21 11.56 -2.97 -17.38
CA ILE A 21 11.01 -3.09 -16.04
C ILE A 21 10.13 -1.89 -15.75
N VAL A 22 8.84 -2.12 -15.45
CA VAL A 22 7.85 -1.08 -15.22
C VAL A 22 7.62 -0.94 -13.71
N ALA A 23 8.09 0.18 -13.13
CA ALA A 23 8.05 0.48 -11.71
C ALA A 23 7.38 1.84 -11.43
N THR A 24 6.28 2.14 -12.13
CA THR A 24 5.63 3.46 -12.15
C THR A 24 4.74 3.76 -10.94
N GLY A 25 4.74 2.90 -9.92
CA GLY A 25 3.88 3.07 -8.74
C GLY A 25 2.43 2.61 -8.96
N PRO A 26 1.48 3.09 -8.13
CA PRO A 26 0.11 2.61 -8.12
C PRO A 26 -0.65 2.99 -9.41
N ARG A 27 -1.61 2.14 -9.78
CA ARG A 27 -2.53 2.41 -10.89
C ARG A 27 -3.89 2.87 -10.38
N THR A 28 -4.38 2.18 -9.35
CA THR A 28 -5.70 2.41 -8.75
C THR A 28 -5.55 2.46 -7.24
N PRO A 29 -6.24 3.37 -6.56
CA PRO A 29 -6.14 3.46 -5.12
C PRO A 29 -6.85 2.27 -4.45
N SER A 30 -6.11 1.41 -3.79
CA SER A 30 -6.62 0.43 -2.82
C SER A 30 -6.63 1.00 -1.40
N ALA A 31 -5.80 2.01 -1.15
CA ALA A 31 -5.80 2.82 0.05
C ALA A 31 -5.26 4.22 -0.28
N VAL A 32 -5.54 5.18 0.59
CA VAL A 32 -5.03 6.55 0.49
C VAL A 32 -4.40 6.96 1.81
N ALA A 33 -3.28 7.66 1.73
CA ALA A 33 -2.62 8.27 2.88
C ALA A 33 -2.60 9.79 2.73
N ARG A 34 -2.78 10.48 3.86
CA ARG A 34 -2.56 11.91 4.02
C ARG A 34 -1.76 12.15 5.30
N GLY A 35 -0.77 13.02 5.23
CA GLY A 35 0.08 13.27 6.39
C GLY A 35 0.89 14.54 6.29
N ILE A 36 1.66 14.80 7.33
CA ILE A 36 2.69 15.84 7.39
C ILE A 36 4.00 15.24 7.89
N VAL A 37 5.10 15.76 7.37
CA VAL A 37 6.44 15.61 7.94
C VAL A 37 6.81 16.95 8.55
N PHE A 38 7.37 16.96 9.77
CA PHE A 38 7.67 18.17 10.51
C PHE A 38 8.86 17.97 11.45
N GLU A 39 9.41 19.07 11.94
CA GLU A 39 10.41 19.06 13.01
C GLU A 39 9.71 19.14 14.37
N THR A 40 10.28 18.49 15.38
CA THR A 40 9.70 18.42 16.74
C THR A 40 10.79 18.22 17.78
N SER A 41 10.55 18.72 19.00
CA SER A 41 11.36 18.43 20.18
C SER A 41 10.92 17.15 20.92
N HIS A 42 9.83 16.52 20.47
CA HIS A 42 9.32 15.32 21.11
C HIS A 42 10.34 14.17 21.02
N PRO A 43 10.52 13.38 22.09
CA PRO A 43 11.42 12.24 22.09
C PRO A 43 11.11 11.21 20.99
N ASP A 44 12.13 10.49 20.54
CA ASP A 44 11.98 9.40 19.59
C ASP A 44 10.91 8.40 20.05
N GLY A 45 10.04 8.03 19.16
CA GLY A 45 8.94 7.13 19.48
C GLY A 45 8.10 6.75 18.29
N PHE A 46 7.31 5.70 18.47
CA PHE A 46 6.32 5.23 17.50
C PHE A 46 4.97 5.04 18.19
N TYR A 47 3.97 5.69 17.65
CA TYR A 47 2.59 5.65 18.14
C TYR A 47 1.65 5.23 17.00
N ALA A 48 0.84 4.21 17.24
CA ALA A 48 -0.17 3.75 16.28
C ALA A 48 -1.56 3.90 16.88
N PHE A 49 -2.50 4.36 16.04
CA PHE A 49 -3.87 4.63 16.43
C PHE A 49 -4.82 3.85 15.51
N LEU A 50 -5.73 3.11 16.12
CA LEU A 50 -6.79 2.38 15.42
C LEU A 50 -8.15 2.95 15.77
N GLY A 51 -8.99 3.13 14.78
CA GLY A 51 -10.36 3.61 14.93
C GLY A 51 -10.91 4.16 13.63
N ASP A 52 -12.09 3.71 13.24
CA ASP A 52 -12.72 4.11 11.97
C ASP A 52 -13.08 5.60 11.94
N HIS A 53 -13.16 6.26 13.09
CA HIS A 53 -13.33 7.71 13.19
C HIS A 53 -12.08 8.50 12.78
N LEU A 54 -10.87 7.92 12.96
CA LEU A 54 -9.59 8.47 12.53
C LEU A 54 -9.23 7.99 11.12
N ALA A 55 -9.34 6.69 10.88
CA ALA A 55 -8.93 6.05 9.65
C ALA A 55 -9.85 4.87 9.31
N PRO A 56 -10.92 5.07 8.52
CA PRO A 56 -11.86 4.02 8.14
C PRO A 56 -11.15 2.80 7.57
N GLN A 57 -11.34 1.64 8.22
CA GLN A 57 -10.68 0.36 7.94
C GLN A 57 -9.15 0.45 7.84
N GLY A 58 -8.57 1.46 8.43
CA GLY A 58 -7.16 1.78 8.34
C GLY A 58 -6.50 2.03 9.69
N TYR A 59 -5.52 2.90 9.68
CA TYR A 59 -4.76 3.26 10.87
C TYR A 59 -4.16 4.66 10.71
N ALA A 60 -3.84 5.27 11.85
CA ALA A 60 -3.02 6.47 11.89
C ALA A 60 -1.76 6.21 12.70
N TYR A 61 -0.71 6.97 12.45
CA TYR A 61 0.54 6.83 13.18
C TYR A 61 1.26 8.16 13.34
N LEU A 62 2.00 8.27 14.44
CA LEU A 62 3.04 9.26 14.65
C LEU A 62 4.37 8.54 14.83
N LEU A 63 5.34 8.86 13.99
CA LEU A 63 6.70 8.36 14.05
C LEU A 63 7.61 9.55 14.31
N VAL A 64 8.41 9.49 15.37
CA VAL A 64 9.42 10.51 15.71
C VAL A 64 10.79 9.88 15.71
N HIS A 65 11.74 10.48 15.02
CA HIS A 65 13.11 10.03 14.96
C HIS A 65 14.07 11.19 14.71
N GLU A 66 15.06 11.36 15.57
CA GLU A 66 16.10 12.39 15.47
C GLU A 66 15.55 13.80 15.19
N GLY A 67 14.53 14.22 15.96
CA GLY A 67 13.94 15.55 15.85
C GLY A 67 13.04 15.77 14.64
N ARG A 68 12.75 14.73 13.84
CA ARG A 68 11.80 14.75 12.73
C ARG A 68 10.65 13.81 13.00
N ALA A 69 9.46 14.25 12.64
CA ALA A 69 8.26 13.46 12.83
C ALA A 69 7.47 13.31 11.54
N THR A 70 6.74 12.21 11.47
CA THR A 70 5.73 11.95 10.44
C THR A 70 4.44 11.58 11.12
N LEU A 71 3.39 12.37 10.91
CA LEU A 71 2.03 12.05 11.30
C LEU A 71 1.21 11.78 10.04
N ALA A 72 0.55 10.62 9.99
CA ALA A 72 -0.28 10.28 8.86
C ALA A 72 -1.53 9.49 9.26
N THR A 73 -2.57 9.61 8.44
CA THR A 73 -3.74 8.73 8.42
C THR A 73 -3.79 7.98 7.10
N CYS A 74 -4.05 6.67 7.18
CA CYS A 74 -4.11 5.75 6.05
C CYS A 74 -5.50 5.13 6.00
N LEU A 75 -6.29 5.47 4.99
CA LEU A 75 -7.66 5.03 4.81
C LEU A 75 -7.73 3.92 3.77
N PHE A 76 -8.54 2.89 4.06
CA PHE A 76 -8.87 1.84 3.11
C PHE A 76 -10.33 1.91 2.64
N GLU A 77 -11.03 2.94 3.09
CA GLU A 77 -12.40 3.27 2.70
C GLU A 77 -12.62 4.79 2.79
N LYS A 78 -13.64 5.31 2.10
CA LYS A 78 -14.04 6.74 2.15
C LYS A 78 -12.95 7.72 1.74
N PHE A 79 -12.23 7.41 0.67
CA PHE A 79 -11.05 8.17 0.19
C PHE A 79 -11.31 9.66 -0.02
N GLY A 80 -12.49 10.05 -0.52
CA GLY A 80 -12.86 11.47 -0.71
C GLY A 80 -12.93 12.28 0.59
N ARG A 81 -12.82 11.63 1.76
CA ARG A 81 -12.84 12.30 3.08
C ARG A 81 -11.48 12.26 3.79
N VAL A 82 -10.41 11.93 3.07
CA VAL A 82 -9.07 11.75 3.67
C VAL A 82 -8.62 13.00 4.43
N GLN A 83 -8.85 14.20 3.91
CA GLN A 83 -8.47 15.44 4.58
C GLN A 83 -9.18 15.60 5.92
N LYS A 84 -10.50 15.38 5.97
CA LYS A 84 -11.28 15.46 7.21
C LYS A 84 -10.81 14.43 8.27
N HIS A 85 -10.47 13.23 7.83
CA HIS A 85 -9.93 12.20 8.73
C HIS A 85 -8.53 12.57 9.22
N PHE A 86 -7.68 13.15 8.38
CA PHE A 86 -6.37 13.63 8.76
C PHE A 86 -6.46 14.75 9.81
N GLU A 87 -7.31 15.76 9.61
CA GLU A 87 -7.52 16.84 10.57
C GLU A 87 -7.97 16.33 11.94
N ARG A 88 -8.90 15.36 11.95
CA ARG A 88 -9.33 14.71 13.19
C ARG A 88 -8.19 13.90 13.83
N THR A 89 -7.40 13.19 13.02
CA THR A 89 -6.23 12.46 13.50
C THR A 89 -5.23 13.40 14.15
N LEU A 90 -4.92 14.53 13.49
CA LEU A 90 -3.99 15.53 14.02
C LEU A 90 -4.43 16.03 15.40
N GLY A 91 -5.69 16.43 15.57
CA GLY A 91 -6.22 16.86 16.87
C GLY A 91 -6.14 15.76 17.93
N THR A 92 -6.64 14.55 17.59
CA THR A 92 -6.63 13.42 18.56
C THR A 92 -5.22 13.02 18.98
N VAL A 93 -4.25 13.03 18.07
CA VAL A 93 -2.88 12.62 18.37
C VAL A 93 -2.15 13.71 19.16
N LEU A 94 -2.39 14.98 18.84
CA LEU A 94 -1.89 16.11 19.62
C LEU A 94 -2.38 16.05 21.08
N ASP A 95 -3.67 15.81 21.28
CA ASP A 95 -4.26 15.69 22.62
C ASP A 95 -3.72 14.49 23.40
N ALA A 96 -3.45 13.36 22.71
CA ALA A 96 -3.04 12.13 23.36
C ALA A 96 -1.54 12.05 23.68
N VAL A 97 -0.69 12.64 22.84
CA VAL A 97 0.77 12.49 22.91
C VAL A 97 1.45 13.78 23.36
N GLY A 98 0.96 14.93 22.91
CA GLY A 98 1.55 16.25 23.21
C GLY A 98 2.90 16.45 22.52
N PHE A 99 2.93 17.09 21.37
CA PHE A 99 4.15 17.39 20.62
C PHE A 99 4.05 18.75 19.92
N ASP A 100 5.19 19.35 19.65
CA ASP A 100 5.32 20.60 18.91
C ASP A 100 5.47 20.31 17.41
N ILE A 101 5.03 21.24 16.56
CA ILE A 101 5.08 21.13 15.11
C ILE A 101 5.81 22.35 14.56
N HIS A 102 6.97 22.11 13.92
CA HIS A 102 7.73 23.14 13.22
C HIS A 102 7.93 22.76 11.76
N ALA A 103 7.87 23.75 10.87
CA ALA A 103 8.09 23.60 9.43
C ALA A 103 7.31 22.43 8.78
N PRO A 104 5.98 22.31 8.97
CA PRO A 104 5.23 21.17 8.46
C PRO A 104 5.19 21.15 6.93
N GLN A 105 5.45 19.99 6.36
CA GLN A 105 5.33 19.71 4.93
C GLN A 105 4.27 18.64 4.71
N SER A 106 3.22 18.98 3.98
CA SER A 106 2.14 18.04 3.67
C SER A 106 2.56 17.04 2.62
N PHE A 107 2.10 15.81 2.79
CA PHE A 107 2.21 14.78 1.76
C PHE A 107 0.91 13.97 1.65
N GLY A 108 0.76 13.30 0.52
CA GLY A 108 -0.30 12.34 0.29
C GLY A 108 0.14 11.31 -0.74
N GLY A 109 -0.51 10.17 -0.75
CA GLY A 109 -0.19 9.09 -1.67
C GLY A 109 -1.28 8.04 -1.72
N TYR A 110 -1.23 7.26 -2.77
CA TYR A 110 -2.08 6.09 -2.96
C TYR A 110 -1.27 4.83 -2.72
N VAL A 111 -1.97 3.80 -2.27
CA VAL A 111 -1.43 2.45 -2.12
C VAL A 111 -2.23 1.54 -3.03
N ASP A 112 -1.54 0.72 -3.80
CA ASP A 112 -2.15 -0.23 -4.71
C ASP A 112 -1.64 -1.64 -4.43
N PHE A 113 -2.53 -2.56 -4.08
CA PHE A 113 -2.22 -3.94 -3.76
C PHE A 113 -3.19 -4.92 -4.40
N GLY A 114 -2.75 -6.15 -4.56
CA GLY A 114 -3.53 -7.23 -5.14
C GLY A 114 -2.63 -8.18 -5.92
N LEU A 115 -3.05 -9.40 -6.14
CA LEU A 115 -2.30 -10.36 -6.94
C LEU A 115 -2.71 -10.22 -8.42
N ARG A 116 -2.19 -9.18 -9.09
CA ARG A 116 -2.55 -8.84 -10.47
C ARG A 116 -1.67 -9.59 -11.46
N ARG A 117 -2.18 -10.68 -11.98
CA ARG A 117 -1.55 -11.46 -13.05
C ARG A 117 -2.07 -11.01 -14.42
N PRO A 118 -1.29 -11.16 -15.50
CA PRO A 118 0.11 -11.59 -15.52
C PRO A 118 1.07 -10.47 -15.10
N TRP A 119 2.26 -10.83 -14.56
CA TRP A 119 3.30 -9.86 -14.18
C TRP A 119 4.29 -9.55 -15.32
N THR A 120 4.09 -10.17 -16.47
CA THR A 120 4.82 -9.89 -17.72
C THR A 120 3.85 -9.67 -18.87
N ARG A 121 4.28 -8.94 -19.88
CA ARG A 121 3.56 -8.79 -21.13
C ARG A 121 4.53 -8.93 -22.31
N ASN A 122 4.20 -9.85 -23.23
CA ASN A 122 4.96 -10.13 -24.46
C ASN A 122 6.45 -10.41 -24.20
N ASP A 123 6.79 -11.02 -23.07
CA ASP A 123 8.17 -11.29 -22.61
C ASP A 123 9.12 -10.08 -22.66
N ARG A 124 8.54 -8.92 -22.77
CA ARG A 124 9.23 -7.63 -22.89
C ARG A 124 9.04 -6.76 -21.65
N PHE A 125 7.81 -6.64 -21.15
CA PHE A 125 7.48 -5.79 -20.01
C PHE A 125 7.37 -6.62 -18.75
N TYR A 126 8.12 -6.22 -17.70
CA TYR A 126 8.15 -6.85 -16.36
C TYR A 126 7.60 -5.86 -15.36
N TYR A 127 6.44 -6.14 -14.81
CA TYR A 127 5.79 -5.26 -13.82
C TYR A 127 6.31 -5.60 -12.43
N VAL A 128 6.78 -4.58 -11.68
CA VAL A 128 7.37 -4.75 -10.36
C VAL A 128 6.73 -3.85 -9.33
N GLY A 129 6.90 -4.20 -8.05
CA GLY A 129 6.42 -3.42 -6.92
C GLY A 129 4.93 -3.14 -6.98
N GLU A 130 4.56 -1.95 -6.63
CA GLU A 130 3.19 -1.50 -6.55
C GLU A 130 2.47 -1.48 -7.91
N ARG A 131 3.23 -1.24 -9.00
CA ARG A 131 2.70 -1.34 -10.37
C ARG A 131 2.16 -2.73 -10.70
N ALA A 132 2.70 -3.75 -10.09
CA ALA A 132 2.28 -5.15 -10.20
C ALA A 132 1.29 -5.56 -9.09
N GLY A 133 0.87 -4.65 -8.22
CA GLY A 133 0.07 -4.94 -7.03
C GLY A 133 0.84 -5.74 -5.97
N LEU A 134 2.17 -5.77 -6.05
CA LEU A 134 3.04 -6.51 -5.12
C LEU A 134 3.34 -5.65 -3.89
N GLN A 135 2.35 -5.47 -3.03
CA GLN A 135 2.41 -4.67 -1.83
C GLN A 135 1.62 -5.31 -0.69
N ASP A 136 2.05 -5.05 0.54
CA ASP A 136 1.32 -5.50 1.73
C ASP A 136 -0.05 -4.85 1.80
N ALA A 137 -1.09 -5.68 1.88
CA ALA A 137 -2.47 -5.22 1.91
C ALA A 137 -2.92 -4.80 3.31
N LEU A 138 -2.24 -5.26 4.37
CA LEU A 138 -2.65 -4.95 5.74
C LEU A 138 -2.22 -3.55 6.18
N TRP A 139 -0.93 -3.21 5.98
CA TRP A 139 -0.33 -1.97 6.44
C TRP A 139 0.19 -1.08 5.30
N GLY A 140 0.11 -1.52 4.04
CA GLY A 140 0.62 -0.76 2.91
C GLY A 140 2.15 -0.73 2.79
N PHE A 141 2.88 -1.62 3.46
CA PHE A 141 4.34 -1.66 3.38
C PHE A 141 4.82 -2.21 2.04
N GLY A 142 5.35 -1.35 1.17
CA GLY A 142 5.70 -1.69 -0.21
C GLY A 142 7.18 -1.87 -0.50
N LEU A 143 8.08 -1.14 0.20
CA LEU A 143 9.50 -1.04 -0.15
C LEU A 143 10.18 -2.39 -0.33
N ARG A 144 9.97 -3.30 0.61
CA ARG A 144 10.51 -4.67 0.56
C ARG A 144 10.08 -5.44 -0.69
N TYR A 145 8.80 -5.32 -1.07
CA TYR A 145 8.26 -5.99 -2.24
C TYR A 145 8.73 -5.34 -3.53
N ALA A 146 8.84 -4.02 -3.57
CA ALA A 146 9.37 -3.28 -4.71
C ALA A 146 10.82 -3.69 -5.01
N LEU A 147 11.70 -3.66 -4.00
CA LEU A 147 13.09 -4.06 -4.15
C LEU A 147 13.21 -5.53 -4.58
N ARG A 148 12.50 -6.44 -3.90
CA ARG A 148 12.61 -7.87 -4.19
C ARG A 148 12.05 -8.22 -5.57
N SER A 149 10.91 -7.68 -5.97
CA SER A 149 10.37 -7.91 -7.31
C SER A 149 11.26 -7.32 -8.41
N GLY A 150 11.88 -6.16 -8.18
CA GLY A 150 12.86 -5.59 -9.08
C GLY A 150 14.10 -6.50 -9.27
N MET A 151 14.62 -7.05 -8.17
CA MET A 151 15.71 -8.02 -8.22
C MET A 151 15.34 -9.31 -8.96
N LEU A 152 14.13 -9.84 -8.72
CA LEU A 152 13.63 -11.04 -9.42
C LEU A 152 13.42 -10.76 -10.91
N ALA A 153 12.94 -9.59 -11.29
CA ALA A 153 12.81 -9.20 -12.70
C ALA A 153 14.19 -9.09 -13.38
N ALA A 154 15.16 -8.46 -12.72
CA ALA A 154 16.53 -8.38 -13.23
C ALA A 154 17.16 -9.76 -13.40
N ARG A 155 16.97 -10.67 -12.43
CA ARG A 155 17.42 -12.06 -12.50
C ARG A 155 16.76 -12.80 -13.67
N ALA A 156 15.44 -12.69 -13.82
CA ALA A 156 14.71 -13.33 -14.90
C ALA A 156 15.22 -12.88 -16.27
N ILE A 157 15.49 -11.58 -16.45
CA ILE A 157 16.05 -11.04 -17.69
C ILE A 157 17.46 -11.54 -17.95
N ALA A 158 18.32 -11.54 -16.93
CA ALA A 158 19.73 -11.91 -17.07
C ALA A 158 19.93 -13.42 -17.30
N MET A 159 19.10 -14.26 -16.69
CA MET A 159 19.24 -15.71 -16.68
C MET A 159 18.26 -16.42 -17.62
N GLY A 160 17.33 -15.71 -18.24
CA GLY A 160 16.26 -16.30 -19.07
C GLY A 160 15.23 -17.10 -18.27
N GLU A 161 15.04 -16.78 -16.98
CA GLU A 161 14.10 -17.47 -16.12
C GLU A 161 12.67 -16.89 -16.24
N ASP A 162 11.66 -17.69 -15.89
CA ASP A 162 10.27 -17.22 -15.84
C ASP A 162 10.06 -16.31 -14.62
N TYR A 163 9.90 -15.00 -14.86
CA TYR A 163 9.62 -14.02 -13.82
C TYR A 163 8.33 -14.32 -13.06
N GLY A 164 7.30 -14.80 -13.76
CA GLY A 164 6.03 -15.15 -13.13
C GLY A 164 6.21 -16.26 -12.10
N ALA A 165 6.96 -17.32 -12.44
CA ALA A 165 7.30 -18.41 -11.54
C ALA A 165 8.10 -17.90 -10.32
N LEU A 166 9.08 -17.03 -10.54
CA LEU A 166 9.87 -16.45 -9.45
C LEU A 166 9.01 -15.61 -8.49
N VAL A 167 8.06 -14.83 -8.99
CA VAL A 167 7.12 -14.07 -8.14
C VAL A 167 6.21 -15.01 -7.35
N GLU A 168 5.65 -16.03 -8.00
CA GLU A 168 4.82 -17.05 -7.31
C GLU A 168 5.57 -17.69 -6.15
N GLU A 169 6.80 -18.15 -6.39
CA GLU A 169 7.62 -18.84 -5.39
C GLU A 169 8.00 -17.92 -4.22
N HIS A 170 8.46 -16.70 -4.53
CA HIS A 170 9.13 -15.88 -3.53
C HIS A 170 8.23 -14.84 -2.84
N LEU A 171 7.14 -14.41 -3.47
CA LEU A 171 6.33 -13.28 -2.98
C LEU A 171 4.87 -13.65 -2.68
N VAL A 172 4.25 -14.49 -3.51
CA VAL A 172 2.80 -14.71 -3.47
C VAL A 172 2.32 -15.28 -2.14
N GLY A 173 3.04 -16.20 -1.52
CA GLY A 173 2.65 -16.76 -0.23
C GLY A 173 2.46 -15.71 0.85
N ARG A 174 3.37 -14.74 0.92
CA ARG A 174 3.28 -13.61 1.87
C ARG A 174 2.18 -12.62 1.52
N LEU A 175 1.97 -12.36 0.24
CA LEU A 175 0.90 -11.48 -0.23
C LEU A 175 -0.48 -12.09 0.03
N LYS A 176 -0.66 -13.40 -0.15
CA LYS A 176 -1.88 -14.11 0.25
C LYS A 176 -2.14 -14.00 1.75
N ALA A 177 -1.09 -14.17 2.58
CA ALA A 177 -1.21 -14.00 4.02
C ALA A 177 -1.61 -12.56 4.39
N SER A 178 -1.04 -11.57 3.76
CA SER A 178 -1.36 -10.16 3.97
C SER A 178 -2.81 -9.84 3.58
N LEU A 179 -3.27 -10.31 2.44
CA LEU A 179 -4.65 -10.15 1.98
C LEU A 179 -5.66 -10.84 2.93
N SER A 180 -5.34 -12.03 3.43
CA SER A 180 -6.15 -12.73 4.44
C SER A 180 -6.25 -11.93 5.73
N ASN A 181 -5.13 -11.37 6.19
CA ASN A 181 -5.11 -10.51 7.36
C ASN A 181 -5.95 -9.24 7.16
N ARG A 182 -5.96 -8.65 5.95
CA ARG A 182 -6.80 -7.51 5.61
C ARG A 182 -8.29 -7.85 5.69
N VAL A 183 -8.70 -9.02 5.18
CA VAL A 183 -10.09 -9.48 5.29
C VAL A 183 -10.52 -9.60 6.75
N LEU A 184 -9.66 -10.16 7.60
CA LEU A 184 -9.94 -10.28 9.04
C LEU A 184 -10.00 -8.89 9.69
N PHE A 185 -9.03 -8.02 9.42
CA PHE A 185 -8.96 -6.68 9.97
C PHE A 185 -10.21 -5.86 9.65
N ASN A 186 -10.69 -5.92 8.40
CA ASN A 186 -11.89 -5.19 7.99
C ASN A 186 -13.16 -5.67 8.72
N ARG A 187 -13.18 -6.92 9.21
CA ARG A 187 -14.31 -7.46 9.97
C ARG A 187 -14.27 -7.17 11.46
N LEU A 188 -13.11 -6.79 11.99
CA LEU A 188 -12.96 -6.50 13.42
C LEU A 188 -13.75 -5.25 13.83
N GLY A 189 -13.70 -4.18 13.03
CA GLY A 189 -14.30 -2.89 13.38
C GLY A 189 -13.75 -2.32 14.69
N ASN A 190 -14.32 -1.22 15.17
CA ASN A 190 -13.83 -0.51 16.36
C ASN A 190 -13.80 -1.37 17.64
N HIS A 191 -14.80 -2.22 17.84
CA HIS A 191 -14.82 -3.11 19.02
C HIS A 191 -13.70 -4.15 18.97
N GLY A 192 -13.45 -4.72 17.79
CA GLY A 192 -12.37 -5.67 17.59
C GLY A 192 -10.99 -5.03 17.71
N TYR A 193 -10.82 -3.78 17.28
CA TYR A 193 -9.56 -3.04 17.45
C TYR A 193 -9.22 -2.85 18.93
N GLY A 194 -10.20 -2.43 19.76
CA GLY A 194 -10.00 -2.29 21.20
C GLY A 194 -9.57 -3.59 21.88
N TRP A 195 -10.27 -4.69 21.57
CA TRP A 195 -9.91 -6.02 22.07
C TRP A 195 -8.51 -6.46 21.60
N ALA A 196 -8.18 -6.25 20.32
CA ALA A 196 -6.88 -6.59 19.78
C ALA A 196 -5.76 -5.79 20.47
N LEU A 197 -5.92 -4.47 20.64
CA LEU A 197 -4.94 -3.61 21.31
C LEU A 197 -4.70 -4.03 22.76
N GLN A 198 -5.75 -4.36 23.52
CA GLN A 198 -5.60 -4.87 24.90
C GLN A 198 -4.81 -6.17 24.94
N ARG A 199 -5.02 -7.08 23.99
CA ARG A 199 -4.26 -8.34 23.88
C ARG A 199 -2.81 -8.14 23.44
N LEU A 200 -2.56 -7.11 22.65
CA LEU A 200 -1.26 -6.81 22.06
C LEU A 200 -0.39 -5.88 22.90
N SER A 201 -0.97 -5.19 23.89
CA SER A 201 -0.24 -4.25 24.77
C SER A 201 0.94 -4.88 25.53
N SER A 202 0.90 -6.20 25.75
CA SER A 202 1.97 -6.97 26.40
C SER A 202 2.81 -7.79 25.43
N ALA A 203 2.52 -7.74 24.12
CA ALA A 203 3.20 -8.56 23.13
C ALA A 203 4.41 -7.83 22.53
N ASP A 204 5.46 -8.59 22.21
CA ASP A 204 6.53 -8.10 21.34
C ASP A 204 5.96 -7.85 19.93
N VAL A 205 5.82 -6.56 19.61
CA VAL A 205 5.25 -6.09 18.33
C VAL A 205 6.04 -6.61 17.13
N VAL A 206 7.37 -6.71 17.25
CA VAL A 206 8.22 -7.19 16.14
C VAL A 206 7.95 -8.66 15.86
N SER A 207 7.94 -9.49 16.88
CA SER A 207 7.63 -10.93 16.75
C SER A 207 6.20 -11.16 16.26
N LEU A 208 5.26 -10.33 16.71
CA LEU A 208 3.87 -10.37 16.26
C LEU A 208 3.76 -10.06 14.76
N LEU A 209 4.35 -8.95 14.31
CA LEU A 209 4.36 -8.57 12.89
C LEU A 209 5.03 -9.66 12.04
N HIS A 210 6.14 -10.21 12.50
CA HIS A 210 6.82 -11.33 11.83
C HIS A 210 5.88 -12.53 11.65
N ARG A 211 5.20 -12.95 12.71
CA ARG A 211 4.27 -14.09 12.67
C ARG A 211 3.07 -13.83 11.76
N HIS A 212 2.53 -12.61 11.80
CA HIS A 212 1.39 -12.24 10.96
C HIS A 212 1.72 -12.18 9.46
N HIS A 213 2.97 -11.90 9.10
CA HIS A 213 3.40 -11.89 7.70
C HIS A 213 3.84 -13.27 7.17
N GLN A 214 3.95 -14.29 8.03
CA GLN A 214 4.33 -15.62 7.56
C GLN A 214 3.16 -16.32 6.85
N PRO A 215 3.41 -16.99 5.71
CA PRO A 215 2.44 -17.87 5.08
C PRO A 215 2.09 -19.04 6.00
N SER A 216 0.82 -19.48 5.95
CA SER A 216 0.38 -20.71 6.61
C SER A 216 -0.75 -21.35 5.81
N ALA A 217 -0.96 -22.65 5.98
CA ALA A 217 -2.05 -23.37 5.32
C ALA A 217 -3.41 -22.74 5.65
N ALA A 218 -3.64 -22.36 6.91
CA ALA A 218 -4.88 -21.71 7.33
C ALA A 218 -5.09 -20.36 6.61
N LYS A 219 -4.06 -19.56 6.39
CA LYS A 219 -4.15 -18.30 5.66
C LYS A 219 -4.41 -18.51 4.18
N ASN A 220 -3.85 -19.55 3.58
CA ASN A 220 -4.15 -19.91 2.19
C ASN A 220 -5.62 -20.29 2.03
N VAL A 221 -6.15 -21.12 2.92
CA VAL A 221 -7.59 -21.46 2.94
C VAL A 221 -8.45 -20.20 3.14
N LEU A 222 -8.08 -19.35 4.09
CA LEU A 222 -8.79 -18.08 4.33
C LEU A 222 -8.72 -17.14 3.11
N TYR A 223 -7.60 -17.11 2.41
CA TYR A 223 -7.46 -16.40 1.15
C TYR A 223 -8.45 -16.91 0.11
N ASP A 224 -8.52 -18.22 -0.09
CA ASP A 224 -9.40 -18.85 -1.09
C ASP A 224 -10.88 -18.62 -0.76
N ILE A 225 -11.25 -18.69 0.53
CA ILE A 225 -12.58 -18.34 1.01
C ILE A 225 -12.86 -16.85 0.80
N GLY A 226 -11.95 -15.99 1.19
CA GLY A 226 -12.06 -14.53 1.02
C GLY A 226 -12.25 -14.15 -0.44
N ARG A 227 -11.49 -14.76 -1.35
CA ARG A 227 -11.61 -14.56 -2.79
C ARG A 227 -12.99 -14.98 -3.33
N ARG A 228 -13.60 -16.02 -2.80
CA ARG A 228 -14.95 -16.47 -3.20
C ARG A 228 -16.03 -15.55 -2.66
N LEU A 229 -15.90 -15.08 -1.43
CA LEU A 229 -16.86 -14.19 -0.77
C LEU A 229 -16.78 -12.74 -1.28
N HIS A 230 -15.61 -12.32 -1.74
CA HIS A 230 -15.37 -11.01 -2.33
C HIS A 230 -14.89 -11.18 -3.78
N PRO A 231 -15.76 -11.68 -4.69
CA PRO A 231 -15.36 -11.85 -6.08
C PRO A 231 -14.94 -10.49 -6.65
N THR A 232 -13.88 -10.50 -7.44
CA THR A 232 -13.49 -9.37 -8.27
C THR A 232 -14.66 -8.98 -9.16
N ARG A 233 -15.25 -7.82 -8.91
CA ARG A 233 -16.22 -7.27 -9.85
C ARG A 233 -15.45 -6.73 -11.04
N ARG A 234 -15.51 -7.43 -12.17
CA ARG A 234 -15.16 -6.92 -13.49
C ARG A 234 -16.26 -5.95 -13.94
N GLU A 235 -16.52 -4.91 -13.21
CA GLU A 235 -17.38 -3.83 -13.72
C GLU A 235 -16.50 -2.95 -14.61
N ARG A 236 -16.88 -2.85 -15.88
CA ARG A 236 -16.21 -2.10 -16.96
C ARG A 236 -16.06 -0.59 -16.69
N ALA A 237 -16.63 -0.09 -15.64
CA ALA A 237 -16.47 1.28 -15.18
C ALA A 237 -16.60 1.33 -13.66
N CYS A 238 -15.47 1.25 -12.96
CA CYS A 238 -15.46 1.61 -11.54
C CYS A 238 -15.47 3.14 -11.44
N GLY A 239 -16.63 3.76 -11.69
CA GLY A 239 -16.86 5.20 -11.46
C GLY A 239 -17.04 5.54 -9.97
N ARG A 240 -16.51 4.74 -9.05
CA ARG A 240 -16.66 4.94 -7.60
C ARG A 240 -15.49 5.73 -7.05
N GLU A 241 -15.79 6.86 -6.42
CA GLU A 241 -14.85 7.66 -5.62
C GLU A 241 -14.20 6.87 -4.46
N SER A 242 -14.70 5.68 -4.14
CA SER A 242 -14.14 4.78 -3.14
C SER A 242 -14.25 3.33 -3.60
N CYS A 243 -13.12 2.72 -3.91
CA CYS A 243 -13.05 1.29 -4.23
C CYS A 243 -12.65 0.50 -2.99
N SER A 244 -13.60 -0.21 -2.40
CA SER A 244 -13.36 -1.17 -1.31
C SER A 244 -13.05 -2.59 -1.81
N CYS A 245 -12.70 -2.74 -3.08
CA CYS A 245 -12.41 -4.03 -3.69
C CYS A 245 -11.04 -4.53 -3.24
N LEU A 246 -10.99 -5.48 -2.32
CA LEU A 246 -9.75 -6.17 -1.90
C LEU A 246 -9.05 -6.93 -3.04
N TRP A 247 -9.76 -7.19 -4.13
CA TRP A 247 -9.34 -8.05 -5.24
C TRP A 247 -9.65 -7.41 -6.58
N CYS A 248 -9.49 -6.11 -6.72
CA CYS A 248 -9.87 -5.43 -7.95
C CYS A 248 -8.92 -5.78 -9.10
N ASP A 249 -9.43 -6.46 -10.13
CA ASP A 249 -8.75 -6.68 -11.42
C ASP A 249 -8.98 -5.52 -12.41
N CYS A 250 -9.54 -4.40 -11.97
CA CYS A 250 -9.81 -3.23 -12.82
C CYS A 250 -8.56 -2.70 -13.54
N GLY A 251 -7.39 -3.06 -13.08
CA GLY A 251 -6.12 -2.71 -13.68
C GLY A 251 -5.51 -3.76 -14.62
N ALA A 252 -6.14 -4.92 -14.79
CA ALA A 252 -5.61 -5.98 -15.65
C ALA A 252 -6.01 -5.83 -17.13
N ALA A 253 -7.03 -5.00 -17.43
CA ALA A 253 -7.42 -4.69 -18.81
C ALA A 253 -6.61 -3.48 -19.30
N ASP A 254 -5.53 -3.76 -20.01
CA ASP A 254 -4.55 -2.76 -20.45
C ASP A 254 -5.02 -1.79 -21.54
N ASP A 255 -6.25 -1.89 -22.05
CA ASP A 255 -6.67 -1.13 -23.23
C ASP A 255 -7.65 0.02 -22.96
N HIS A 256 -8.01 0.31 -21.71
CA HIS A 256 -8.91 1.43 -21.39
C HIS A 256 -8.45 2.24 -20.17
N ALA A 257 -7.23 2.80 -20.25
CA ALA A 257 -6.70 3.75 -19.27
C ALA A 257 -7.46 5.10 -19.23
N SER A 258 -8.51 5.25 -20.03
CA SER A 258 -9.28 6.49 -20.17
C SER A 258 -10.59 6.55 -19.39
N SER A 259 -10.95 5.51 -18.62
CA SER A 259 -12.25 5.48 -17.93
C SER A 259 -12.20 5.36 -16.39
N CYS A 260 -11.05 5.20 -15.77
CA CYS A 260 -10.89 5.52 -14.36
C CYS A 260 -10.62 7.03 -14.28
N GLY A 261 -11.66 7.79 -13.93
CA GLY A 261 -11.62 9.24 -13.94
C GLY A 261 -10.33 9.80 -13.35
N ASP A 262 -9.74 10.75 -14.06
CA ASP A 262 -8.66 11.61 -13.60
C ASP A 262 -8.94 12.07 -12.16
N VAL A 263 -8.42 11.33 -11.19
CA VAL A 263 -8.17 11.89 -9.87
C VAL A 263 -6.96 12.79 -10.06
N ARG A 264 -7.23 13.96 -10.62
CA ARG A 264 -6.29 15.05 -10.69
C ARG A 264 -5.67 15.20 -9.32
N THR A 265 -4.38 15.12 -9.30
CA THR A 265 -3.51 15.48 -8.20
C THR A 265 -4.10 16.65 -7.40
N ALA A 266 -4.61 16.36 -6.19
CA ALA A 266 -4.93 17.38 -5.20
C ALA A 266 -3.62 17.99 -4.65
N GLY A 267 -2.74 18.41 -5.56
CA GLY A 267 -1.41 18.93 -5.28
C GLY A 267 -1.23 20.38 -5.73
N GLU A 268 -2.22 20.97 -6.41
CA GLU A 268 -2.12 22.36 -6.86
C GLU A 268 -3.36 23.15 -6.41
N SER A 269 -3.33 23.65 -5.20
CA SER A 269 -3.84 24.96 -4.78
C SER A 269 -3.86 25.09 -3.26
N LEU A 270 -2.75 25.48 -2.70
CA LEU A 270 -2.68 26.25 -1.47
C LEU A 270 -1.53 27.25 -1.68
N SER A 271 -1.87 28.35 -2.38
CA SER A 271 -1.20 29.63 -2.19
C SER A 271 -1.68 30.26 -0.88
#